data_5a999f30b0b0f56789ba600b48047893
#
_entry.id   5a999f30b0b0f56789ba600b48047893
#
_cell.length_a   1.000
_cell.length_b   1.000
_cell.length_c   1.000
_cell.angle_alpha   90.00
_cell.angle_beta   90.00
_cell.angle_gamma   90.00
#
_symmetry.space_group_name_H-M   'P 1'
#
loop_
_entity.id
_entity.type
_entity.pdbx_description
1 polymer ?
#
loop_
_entity_poly.entity_id
_entity_poly.type
_entity_poly.pdbx_seq_one_letter_code
_entity_poly.pdbx_strand_id
1 'polypeptide(L)'
;MSDCEDGINELRKKDKELELNIRQQQGEIKQLRQDCEWKVKELKWEFQTKMETVRKERSAIEEQLQTLDALIEKRKGSLCEWLEKNKPDWQETIGKVADEELVLYNNELQPQLVNKEATLFGVSLNLTAIERSVRTPEEMKQERDRQQAARQLCTDRLTRLTEEEGEAVSSLEKKYSKQI
;
A
#
# COMPACT_ATOMS: atom_id res chain seq x y z
N MET A 1 64.16 -53.88 6.96
CA MET A 1 63.96 -52.47 7.47
C MET A 1 63.49 -51.54 6.40
N SER A 2 63.72 -51.76 5.10
CA SER A 2 63.24 -50.92 3.98
C SER A 2 61.72 -50.83 3.91
N ASP A 3 60.98 -51.93 4.03
CA ASP A 3 59.50 -51.99 3.86
C ASP A 3 58.73 -51.12 4.90
N CYS A 4 59.27 -50.98 6.12
CA CYS A 4 58.62 -50.11 7.14
C CYS A 4 58.84 -48.60 6.85
N GLU A 5 60.01 -48.23 6.33
CA GLU A 5 60.25 -46.84 5.93
C GLU A 5 59.49 -46.42 4.72
N ASP A 6 59.34 -47.30 3.76
CA ASP A 6 58.45 -47.06 2.58
C ASP A 6 56.97 -46.89 2.97
N GLY A 7 56.44 -47.72 3.88
CA GLY A 7 55.13 -47.62 4.42
C GLY A 7 54.89 -46.30 5.19
N ILE A 8 55.85 -45.84 5.98
CA ILE A 8 55.80 -44.57 6.71
C ILE A 8 55.77 -43.39 5.73
N ASN A 9 56.56 -43.42 4.69
CA ASN A 9 56.57 -42.38 3.67
C ASN A 9 55.30 -42.30 2.86
N GLU A 10 54.71 -43.44 2.56
CA GLU A 10 53.41 -43.51 1.88
C GLU A 10 52.27 -42.94 2.76
N LEU A 11 52.25 -43.27 4.04
CA LEU A 11 51.32 -42.70 5.01
C LEU A 11 51.47 -41.18 5.16
N ARG A 12 52.69 -40.68 5.26
CA ARG A 12 52.95 -39.24 5.30
C ARG A 12 52.48 -38.49 4.03
N LYS A 13 52.60 -39.16 2.88
CA LYS A 13 52.12 -38.60 1.62
C LYS A 13 50.59 -38.51 1.59
N LYS A 14 49.91 -39.58 2.01
CA LYS A 14 48.44 -39.59 2.14
C LYS A 14 47.94 -38.58 3.16
N ASP A 15 48.65 -38.43 4.28
CA ASP A 15 48.27 -37.44 5.31
C ASP A 15 48.31 -36.02 4.75
N LYS A 16 49.37 -35.65 4.02
CA LYS A 16 49.45 -34.34 3.34
C LYS A 16 48.39 -34.15 2.26
N GLU A 17 48.02 -35.16 1.50
CA GLU A 17 46.98 -35.12 0.51
C GLU A 17 45.60 -34.90 1.18
N LEU A 18 45.35 -35.58 2.31
CA LEU A 18 44.13 -35.38 3.11
C LEU A 18 44.05 -33.98 3.72
N GLU A 19 45.14 -33.47 4.26
CA GLU A 19 45.20 -32.08 4.78
C GLU A 19 44.90 -31.06 3.69
N LEU A 20 45.43 -31.22 2.49
CA LEU A 20 45.12 -30.35 1.35
C LEU A 20 43.65 -30.42 0.94
N ASN A 21 43.08 -31.62 0.87
CA ASN A 21 41.67 -31.82 0.57
C ASN A 21 40.75 -31.17 1.63
N ILE A 22 41.09 -31.35 2.91
CA ILE A 22 40.34 -30.72 4.01
C ILE A 22 40.37 -29.20 3.89
N ARG A 23 41.51 -28.59 3.62
CA ARG A 23 41.64 -27.13 3.44
C ARG A 23 40.85 -26.64 2.24
N GLN A 24 40.84 -27.39 1.14
CA GLN A 24 40.08 -27.05 -0.05
C GLN A 24 38.58 -27.10 0.26
N GLN A 25 38.10 -28.21 0.86
CA GLN A 25 36.69 -28.34 1.23
C GLN A 25 36.24 -27.26 2.23
N GLN A 26 37.08 -26.94 3.21
CA GLN A 26 36.78 -25.81 4.13
C GLN A 26 36.66 -24.47 3.40
N GLY A 27 37.50 -24.25 2.39
CA GLY A 27 37.41 -23.06 1.52
C GLY A 27 36.13 -23.02 0.73
N GLU A 28 35.72 -24.13 0.12
CA GLU A 28 34.49 -24.27 -0.63
C GLU A 28 33.25 -24.06 0.26
N ILE A 29 33.24 -24.65 1.45
CA ILE A 29 32.15 -24.44 2.43
C ILE A 29 32.04 -22.97 2.85
N LYS A 30 33.19 -22.32 3.10
CA LYS A 30 33.20 -20.89 3.43
C LYS A 30 32.63 -20.04 2.31
N GLN A 31 32.99 -20.34 1.07
CA GLN A 31 32.49 -19.66 -0.12
C GLN A 31 30.96 -19.85 -0.25
N LEU A 32 30.47 -21.09 -0.14
CA LEU A 32 29.05 -21.40 -0.21
C LEU A 32 28.21 -20.66 0.86
N ARG A 33 28.77 -20.55 2.07
CA ARG A 33 28.11 -19.77 3.15
C ARG A 33 28.03 -18.29 2.81
N GLN A 34 29.11 -17.72 2.31
CA GLN A 34 29.11 -16.30 1.89
C GLN A 34 28.15 -16.04 0.75
N ASP A 35 28.11 -16.94 -0.25
CA ASP A 35 27.18 -16.84 -1.37
C ASP A 35 25.72 -16.95 -0.92
N CYS A 36 25.43 -17.85 0.02
CA CYS A 36 24.11 -17.96 0.63
C CYS A 36 23.70 -16.66 1.34
N GLU A 37 24.56 -16.14 2.21
CA GLU A 37 24.30 -14.89 2.93
C GLU A 37 24.04 -13.72 1.98
N TRP A 38 24.84 -13.62 0.92
CA TRP A 38 24.67 -12.57 -0.08
C TRP A 38 23.33 -12.69 -0.81
N LYS A 39 22.99 -13.89 -1.27
CA LYS A 39 21.70 -14.14 -1.97
C LYS A 39 20.49 -13.94 -1.07
N VAL A 40 20.59 -14.29 0.22
CA VAL A 40 19.53 -14.01 1.19
C VAL A 40 19.34 -12.49 1.36
N LYS A 41 20.43 -11.72 1.42
CA LYS A 41 20.36 -10.25 1.50
C LYS A 41 19.73 -9.64 0.24
N GLU A 42 20.15 -10.09 -0.93
CA GLU A 42 19.59 -9.66 -2.22
C GLU A 42 18.09 -9.92 -2.29
N LEU A 43 17.67 -11.14 -1.96
CA LEU A 43 16.28 -11.54 -1.94
C LEU A 43 15.44 -10.69 -0.97
N LYS A 44 15.94 -10.50 0.25
CA LYS A 44 15.25 -9.63 1.24
C LYS A 44 15.11 -8.20 0.75
N TRP A 45 16.16 -7.66 0.10
CA TRP A 45 16.11 -6.32 -0.47
C TRP A 45 15.05 -6.19 -1.57
N GLU A 46 14.93 -7.19 -2.45
CA GLU A 46 13.90 -7.21 -3.49
C GLU A 46 12.48 -7.21 -2.88
N PHE A 47 12.22 -8.07 -1.89
CA PHE A 47 10.92 -8.09 -1.21
C PHE A 47 10.65 -6.78 -0.46
N GLN A 48 11.64 -6.22 0.19
CA GLN A 48 11.52 -4.95 0.90
C GLN A 48 11.17 -3.80 -0.04
N THR A 49 11.75 -3.77 -1.24
CA THR A 49 11.41 -2.79 -2.28
C THR A 49 9.95 -2.94 -2.75
N LYS A 50 9.49 -4.17 -2.96
CA LYS A 50 8.09 -4.45 -3.32
C LYS A 50 7.13 -4.03 -2.19
N MET A 51 7.44 -4.36 -0.95
CA MET A 51 6.63 -3.99 0.21
C MET A 51 6.58 -2.47 0.41
N GLU A 52 7.69 -1.76 0.19
CA GLU A 52 7.74 -0.29 0.29
C GLU A 52 6.82 0.38 -0.73
N THR A 53 6.77 -0.14 -1.96
CA THR A 53 5.85 0.34 -2.99
C THR A 53 4.39 0.20 -2.53
N VAL A 54 4.00 -0.97 -2.01
CA VAL A 54 2.63 -1.21 -1.52
C VAL A 54 2.31 -0.37 -0.29
N ARG A 55 3.29 -0.10 0.59
CA ARG A 55 3.11 0.80 1.75
C ARG A 55 2.82 2.23 1.31
N LYS A 56 3.51 2.73 0.27
CA LYS A 56 3.24 4.06 -0.29
C LYS A 56 1.85 4.14 -0.92
N GLU A 57 1.46 3.13 -1.68
CA GLU A 57 0.10 3.04 -2.23
C GLU A 57 -0.96 3.07 -1.10
N ARG A 58 -0.76 2.29 -0.05
CA ARG A 58 -1.67 2.27 1.11
C ARG A 58 -1.74 3.62 1.83
N SER A 59 -0.59 4.28 2.03
CA SER A 59 -0.54 5.61 2.66
C SER A 59 -1.32 6.66 1.87
N ALA A 60 -1.18 6.67 0.54
CA ALA A 60 -1.94 7.58 -0.32
C ALA A 60 -3.46 7.33 -0.24
N ILE A 61 -3.88 6.07 -0.17
CA ILE A 61 -5.29 5.69 0.01
C ILE A 61 -5.79 6.15 1.39
N GLU A 62 -4.99 6.00 2.45
CA GLU A 62 -5.34 6.45 3.81
C GLU A 62 -5.53 7.97 3.87
N GLU A 63 -4.71 8.77 3.19
CA GLU A 63 -4.87 10.22 3.09
C GLU A 63 -6.17 10.59 2.35
N GLN A 64 -6.49 9.89 1.26
CA GLN A 64 -7.75 10.09 0.54
C GLN A 64 -8.97 9.75 1.40
N LEU A 65 -8.91 8.67 2.18
CA LEU A 65 -9.96 8.30 3.12
C LEU A 65 -10.15 9.36 4.20
N GLN A 66 -9.09 9.87 4.79
CA GLN A 66 -9.16 10.93 5.79
C GLN A 66 -9.81 12.20 5.23
N THR A 67 -9.43 12.59 4.01
CA THR A 67 -10.03 13.76 3.33
C THR A 67 -11.51 13.54 3.08
N LEU A 68 -11.89 12.36 2.63
CA LEU A 68 -13.30 12.02 2.35
C LEU A 68 -14.13 11.95 3.62
N ASP A 69 -13.62 11.34 4.69
CA ASP A 69 -14.28 11.30 6.00
C ASP A 69 -14.48 12.72 6.57
N ALA A 70 -13.48 13.59 6.43
CA ALA A 70 -13.60 15.00 6.85
C ALA A 70 -14.69 15.74 6.06
N LEU A 71 -14.82 15.51 4.76
CA LEU A 71 -15.90 16.10 3.93
C LEU A 71 -17.27 15.57 4.35
N ILE A 72 -17.39 14.27 4.61
CA ILE A 72 -18.65 13.67 5.10
C ILE A 72 -19.07 14.27 6.44
N GLU A 73 -18.11 14.49 7.35
CA GLU A 73 -18.40 15.12 8.65
C GLU A 73 -18.79 16.60 8.50
N LYS A 74 -18.08 17.38 7.67
CA LYS A 74 -18.44 18.78 7.39
C LYS A 74 -19.88 18.93 6.83
N ARG A 75 -20.37 17.92 6.12
CA ARG A 75 -21.70 17.91 5.53
C ARG A 75 -22.82 17.80 6.56
N LYS A 76 -22.55 17.16 7.71
CA LYS A 76 -23.54 16.98 8.77
C LYS A 76 -23.98 18.32 9.37
N GLY A 77 -25.28 18.54 9.41
CA GLY A 77 -25.88 19.79 9.92
C GLY A 77 -25.69 21.00 9.01
N SER A 78 -25.05 20.86 7.86
CA SER A 78 -24.78 21.96 6.94
C SER A 78 -25.98 22.32 6.06
N LEU A 79 -25.91 23.43 5.34
CA LEU A 79 -26.87 23.81 4.32
C LEU A 79 -27.07 22.71 3.28
N CYS A 80 -26.02 22.00 2.92
CA CYS A 80 -26.04 20.90 1.97
C CYS A 80 -26.98 19.76 2.43
N GLU A 81 -26.83 19.29 3.66
CA GLU A 81 -27.72 18.26 4.23
C GLU A 81 -29.17 18.75 4.34
N TRP A 82 -29.36 20.01 4.69
CA TRP A 82 -30.70 20.61 4.74
C TRP A 82 -31.36 20.68 3.35
N LEU A 83 -30.60 21.09 2.32
CA LEU A 83 -31.06 21.14 0.93
C LEU A 83 -31.46 19.76 0.41
N GLU A 84 -30.71 18.72 0.71
CA GLU A 84 -31.04 17.34 0.35
C GLU A 84 -32.39 16.89 0.89
N LYS A 85 -32.71 17.26 2.12
CA LYS A 85 -33.97 16.91 2.77
C LYS A 85 -35.16 17.74 2.30
N ASN A 86 -34.93 19.00 1.89
CA ASN A 86 -35.98 19.95 1.69
C ASN A 86 -36.16 20.45 0.24
N LYS A 87 -35.14 20.25 -0.63
CA LYS A 87 -35.17 20.75 -2.01
C LYS A 87 -34.51 19.77 -2.98
N PRO A 88 -35.23 18.80 -3.55
CA PRO A 88 -34.66 17.74 -4.38
C PRO A 88 -33.76 18.24 -5.54
N ASP A 89 -34.11 19.36 -6.16
CA ASP A 89 -33.43 19.92 -7.34
C ASP A 89 -32.31 20.91 -6.98
N TRP A 90 -31.85 20.93 -5.72
CA TRP A 90 -30.88 21.93 -5.26
C TRP A 90 -29.53 21.85 -5.98
N GLN A 91 -29.12 20.65 -6.42
CA GLN A 91 -27.86 20.43 -7.13
C GLN A 91 -27.83 21.18 -8.48
N GLU A 92 -28.97 21.17 -9.20
CA GLU A 92 -29.12 21.84 -10.50
C GLU A 92 -29.33 23.36 -10.39
N THR A 93 -29.56 23.86 -9.18
CA THR A 93 -29.80 25.27 -8.89
C THR A 93 -28.74 25.88 -7.98
N ILE A 94 -28.92 25.81 -6.70
CA ILE A 94 -28.02 26.37 -5.67
C ILE A 94 -26.62 25.71 -5.76
N GLY A 95 -26.59 24.39 -5.97
CA GLY A 95 -25.34 23.64 -6.05
C GLY A 95 -24.40 24.07 -7.16
N LYS A 96 -24.93 24.62 -8.27
CA LYS A 96 -24.12 25.12 -9.39
C LYS A 96 -23.45 26.47 -9.12
N VAL A 97 -24.00 27.27 -8.24
CA VAL A 97 -23.56 28.66 -8.02
C VAL A 97 -22.99 28.90 -6.62
N ALA A 98 -23.34 28.06 -5.64
CA ALA A 98 -22.86 28.19 -4.27
C ALA A 98 -21.43 27.63 -4.13
N ASP A 99 -20.60 28.30 -3.34
CA ASP A 99 -19.32 27.76 -2.93
C ASP A 99 -19.52 26.62 -1.94
N GLU A 100 -18.75 25.53 -2.11
CA GLU A 100 -18.92 24.34 -1.29
C GLU A 100 -18.50 24.56 0.16
N GLU A 101 -17.34 25.19 0.38
CA GLU A 101 -16.80 25.37 1.73
C GLU A 101 -17.47 26.50 2.49
N LEU A 102 -17.68 27.63 1.81
CA LEU A 102 -18.22 28.84 2.45
C LEU A 102 -19.73 28.81 2.62
N VAL A 103 -20.43 28.11 1.71
CA VAL A 103 -21.90 28.12 1.66
C VAL A 103 -22.50 26.76 1.93
N LEU A 104 -22.16 25.74 1.11
CA LEU A 104 -22.84 24.44 1.20
C LEU A 104 -22.50 23.67 2.48
N TYR A 105 -21.26 23.73 2.94
CA TYR A 105 -20.83 23.05 4.18
C TYR A 105 -20.92 23.95 5.43
N ASN A 106 -21.57 25.10 5.32
CA ASN A 106 -21.79 26.00 6.44
C ASN A 106 -23.03 25.57 7.25
N ASN A 107 -22.87 25.43 8.57
CA ASN A 107 -23.91 25.00 9.53
C ASN A 107 -24.58 26.17 10.23
N GLU A 108 -24.12 27.43 10.00
CA GLU A 108 -24.63 28.61 10.70
C GLU A 108 -25.72 29.34 9.91
N LEU A 109 -26.01 28.93 8.66
CA LEU A 109 -26.88 29.68 7.74
C LEU A 109 -28.38 29.62 8.05
N GLN A 110 -28.85 28.77 8.96
CA GLN A 110 -30.25 28.62 9.38
C GLN A 110 -31.24 28.69 8.23
N PRO A 111 -31.17 27.79 7.23
CA PRO A 111 -32.00 27.88 6.01
C PRO A 111 -33.46 27.66 6.27
N GLN A 112 -34.30 28.43 5.54
CA GLN A 112 -35.76 28.33 5.60
C GLN A 112 -36.33 28.31 4.18
N LEU A 113 -37.40 27.50 3.95
CA LEU A 113 -38.14 27.52 2.70
C LEU A 113 -38.99 28.76 2.62
N VAL A 114 -38.77 29.56 1.59
CA VAL A 114 -39.61 30.72 1.27
C VAL A 114 -40.26 30.46 -0.06
N ASN A 115 -41.59 30.42 -0.08
CA ASN A 115 -42.39 30.24 -1.30
C ASN A 115 -42.32 31.50 -2.18
N LYS A 116 -41.19 31.68 -2.88
CA LYS A 116 -41.05 32.70 -3.93
C LYS A 116 -40.38 32.08 -5.13
N GLU A 117 -40.74 32.61 -6.30
CA GLU A 117 -40.26 32.11 -7.60
C GLU A 117 -38.73 31.83 -7.64
N ALA A 118 -38.33 30.88 -8.48
CA ALA A 118 -37.00 30.38 -8.65
C ALA A 118 -36.01 31.44 -9.20
N THR A 119 -35.79 32.52 -8.44
CA THR A 119 -34.82 33.55 -8.76
C THR A 119 -33.70 33.61 -7.70
N LEU A 120 -32.47 33.70 -8.13
CA LEU A 120 -31.34 33.97 -7.26
C LEU A 120 -31.30 35.49 -7.01
N PHE A 121 -31.72 35.96 -5.83
CA PHE A 121 -31.77 37.38 -5.48
C PHE A 121 -32.54 38.25 -6.48
N GLY A 122 -33.60 37.71 -7.10
CA GLY A 122 -34.41 38.44 -8.08
C GLY A 122 -33.86 38.46 -9.51
N VAL A 123 -32.76 37.75 -9.76
CA VAL A 123 -32.11 37.60 -11.09
C VAL A 123 -32.36 36.19 -11.63
N SER A 124 -32.84 36.09 -12.85
CA SER A 124 -32.95 34.83 -13.58
C SER A 124 -31.63 34.50 -14.24
N LEU A 125 -31.07 33.32 -13.98
CA LEU A 125 -29.82 32.85 -14.57
C LEU A 125 -30.05 31.56 -15.37
N ASN A 126 -29.36 31.42 -16.49
CA ASN A 126 -29.30 30.16 -17.20
C ASN A 126 -28.30 29.21 -16.55
N LEU A 127 -28.73 28.43 -15.54
CA LEU A 127 -27.88 27.51 -14.79
C LEU A 127 -27.47 26.27 -15.58
N THR A 128 -28.09 25.99 -16.74
CA THR A 128 -27.70 24.87 -17.62
C THR A 128 -26.36 25.09 -18.30
N ALA A 129 -25.92 26.36 -18.36
CA ALA A 129 -24.59 26.72 -18.89
C ALA A 129 -23.43 26.39 -17.91
N ILE A 130 -23.73 26.00 -16.66
CA ILE A 130 -22.74 25.68 -15.62
C ILE A 130 -22.62 24.16 -15.51
N GLU A 131 -21.48 23.62 -15.89
CA GLU A 131 -21.16 22.17 -15.84
C GLU A 131 -20.68 21.68 -14.46
N ARG A 132 -20.93 22.43 -13.41
CA ARG A 132 -20.52 22.05 -12.06
C ARG A 132 -21.51 21.05 -11.46
N SER A 133 -21.01 19.94 -10.89
CA SER A 133 -21.78 19.00 -10.09
C SER A 133 -21.24 18.92 -8.66
N VAL A 134 -22.13 18.84 -7.69
CA VAL A 134 -21.79 18.60 -6.28
C VAL A 134 -21.98 17.11 -6.00
N ARG A 135 -21.00 16.49 -5.34
CA ARG A 135 -21.07 15.06 -5.01
C ARG A 135 -22.22 14.76 -4.07
N THR A 136 -22.97 13.73 -4.38
CA THR A 136 -24.05 13.22 -3.53
C THR A 136 -23.46 12.43 -2.33
N PRO A 137 -24.24 12.26 -1.23
CA PRO A 137 -23.85 11.39 -0.12
C PRO A 137 -23.59 9.96 -0.56
N GLU A 138 -24.39 9.45 -1.50
CA GLU A 138 -24.27 8.12 -2.05
C GLU A 138 -22.97 7.96 -2.82
N GLU A 139 -22.57 8.94 -3.64
CA GLU A 139 -21.31 8.96 -4.35
C GLU A 139 -20.11 9.01 -3.38
N MET A 140 -20.20 9.84 -2.33
CA MET A 140 -19.16 9.90 -1.30
C MET A 140 -19.04 8.58 -0.55
N LYS A 141 -20.16 7.94 -0.20
CA LYS A 141 -20.18 6.64 0.47
C LYS A 141 -19.59 5.55 -0.42
N GLN A 142 -19.98 5.49 -1.69
CA GLN A 142 -19.45 4.54 -2.65
C GLN A 142 -17.93 4.71 -2.84
N GLU A 143 -17.47 5.95 -2.94
CA GLU A 143 -16.04 6.23 -3.06
C GLU A 143 -15.28 5.82 -1.79
N ARG A 144 -15.82 6.12 -0.61
CA ARG A 144 -15.27 5.67 0.67
C ARG A 144 -15.15 4.16 0.76
N ASP A 145 -16.22 3.44 0.41
CA ASP A 145 -16.25 1.98 0.43
C ASP A 145 -15.23 1.40 -0.56
N ARG A 146 -15.09 2.02 -1.74
CA ARG A 146 -14.07 1.65 -2.74
C ARG A 146 -12.65 1.86 -2.21
N GLN A 147 -12.36 3.01 -1.61
CA GLN A 147 -11.06 3.31 -1.02
C GLN A 147 -10.73 2.38 0.16
N GLN A 148 -11.71 2.04 0.97
CA GLN A 148 -11.56 1.11 2.07
C GLN A 148 -11.24 -0.31 1.58
N ALA A 149 -11.90 -0.77 0.52
CA ALA A 149 -11.58 -2.04 -0.12
C ALA A 149 -10.17 -2.05 -0.73
N ALA A 150 -9.75 -0.96 -1.38
CA ALA A 150 -8.41 -0.81 -1.92
C ALA A 150 -7.33 -0.84 -0.82
N ARG A 151 -7.58 -0.17 0.33
CA ARG A 151 -6.69 -0.23 1.50
C ARG A 151 -6.55 -1.66 2.03
N GLN A 152 -7.67 -2.39 2.12
CA GLN A 152 -7.64 -3.79 2.56
C GLN A 152 -6.83 -4.66 1.60
N LEU A 153 -6.99 -4.47 0.30
CA LEU A 153 -6.23 -5.19 -0.72
C LEU A 153 -4.71 -4.94 -0.58
N CYS A 154 -4.29 -3.70 -0.30
CA CYS A 154 -2.89 -3.38 -0.03
C CYS A 154 -2.38 -4.10 1.22
N THR A 155 -3.20 -4.18 2.28
CA THR A 155 -2.86 -4.90 3.52
C THR A 155 -2.67 -6.40 3.27
N ASP A 156 -3.59 -7.02 2.55
CA ASP A 156 -3.52 -8.44 2.19
C ASP A 156 -2.30 -8.73 1.31
N ARG A 157 -1.98 -7.81 0.39
CA ARG A 157 -0.79 -7.92 -0.45
C ARG A 157 0.51 -7.83 0.37
N LEU A 158 0.57 -6.97 1.38
CA LEU A 158 1.72 -6.88 2.29
C LEU A 158 1.91 -8.17 3.08
N THR A 159 0.83 -8.75 3.61
CA THR A 159 0.86 -10.02 4.33
C THR A 159 1.41 -11.13 3.43
N ARG A 160 0.88 -11.26 2.22
CA ARG A 160 1.33 -12.24 1.24
C ARG A 160 2.81 -12.08 0.87
N LEU A 161 3.27 -10.85 0.62
CA LEU A 161 4.69 -10.59 0.33
C LEU A 161 5.61 -10.99 1.49
N THR A 162 5.16 -10.82 2.73
CA THR A 162 5.91 -11.24 3.91
C THR A 162 6.01 -12.77 4.01
N GLU A 163 4.93 -13.48 3.71
CA GLU A 163 4.89 -14.94 3.67
C GLU A 163 5.79 -15.48 2.54
N GLU A 164 5.67 -14.93 1.33
CA GLU A 164 6.50 -15.28 0.18
C GLU A 164 8.00 -15.03 0.44
N GLU A 165 8.35 -13.93 1.10
CA GLU A 165 9.75 -13.65 1.53
C GLU A 165 10.26 -14.77 2.44
N GLY A 166 9.47 -15.12 3.47
CA GLY A 166 9.84 -16.17 4.44
C GLY A 166 10.04 -17.53 3.78
N GLU A 167 9.14 -17.92 2.88
CA GLU A 167 9.23 -19.17 2.12
C GLU A 167 10.43 -19.18 1.17
N ALA A 168 10.67 -18.09 0.46
CA ALA A 168 11.77 -17.97 -0.49
C ALA A 168 13.14 -18.02 0.23
N VAL A 169 13.28 -17.32 1.36
CA VAL A 169 14.50 -17.37 2.19
C VAL A 169 14.72 -18.78 2.73
N SER A 170 13.71 -19.42 3.31
CA SER A 170 13.79 -20.78 3.84
C SER A 170 14.18 -21.81 2.76
N SER A 171 13.59 -21.68 1.56
CA SER A 171 13.91 -22.53 0.41
C SER A 171 15.37 -22.37 -0.04
N LEU A 172 15.84 -21.11 -0.08
CA LEU A 172 17.23 -20.81 -0.44
C LEU A 172 18.21 -21.38 0.58
N GLU A 173 17.99 -21.18 1.86
CA GLU A 173 18.83 -21.71 2.95
C GLU A 173 18.87 -23.25 2.93
N LYS A 174 17.74 -23.92 2.72
CA LYS A 174 17.67 -25.36 2.58
C LYS A 174 18.46 -25.86 1.36
N LYS A 175 18.47 -25.13 0.25
CA LYS A 175 19.25 -25.47 -0.94
C LYS A 175 20.74 -25.44 -0.65
N TYR A 176 21.23 -24.39 0.01
CA TYR A 176 22.65 -24.27 0.35
C TYR A 176 23.09 -25.25 1.45
N SER A 177 22.23 -25.52 2.45
CA SER A 177 22.55 -26.50 3.50
C SER A 177 22.71 -27.93 2.98
N LYS A 178 22.14 -28.27 1.83
CA LYS A 178 22.34 -29.58 1.17
C LYS A 178 23.66 -29.67 0.39
N GLN A 179 24.31 -28.54 0.13
CA GLN A 179 25.56 -28.47 -0.60
C GLN A 179 26.78 -28.39 0.33
N ILE A 180 26.55 -28.05 1.59
CA ILE A 180 27.51 -28.00 2.67
C ILE A 180 27.57 -29.35 3.42
#